data_cd6480831bdecd767ff9e2b72b8d42c8
#
_entry.id   cd6480831bdecd767ff9e2b72b8d42c8
#
_cell.length_a   1.000
_cell.length_b   1.000
_cell.length_c   1.000
_cell.angle_alpha   90.00
_cell.angle_beta   90.00
_cell.angle_gamma   90.00
#
_symmetry.space_group_name_H-M   'P 1'
#
loop_
_entity.id
_entity.type
_entity.pdbx_description
1 polymer ?
#
loop_
_entity_poly.entity_id
_entity_poly.type
_entity_poly.pdbx_seq_one_letter_code
_entity_poly.pdbx_strand_id
1 'polypeptide(L)'
;DGFVLDDEAREIDLTYRDQDTAEVTYSADWQNNRQKAEVEVVKKEKDSDRVLEGAVFALCAKNDITGADGKVILEADTVIEELATDKEGKLTFTADLPIGFEYYIKETSPAPGFATTDEKQEFTFEYEGAETEKVSYAFTFEDEPTVIEITKTSLTDGKELEGAKLQVTDENGKVVDSWTSGKEAHIIKELVVGQKYILTETKPADGFVTAESITFTVGDTAEAQKIEMKDDVTKVEISKTDISGKELPGAKLTILDKDGKTVESWTSEEKPHYIEMLPIGEYTLREESAPDGYLVAEDVKFTVEDTGEIQKVVMKDEVKPEETPTSETPSTQVTDTPKTGDDTHMLIWILLAIAGMAGSVSAVWIAKKRK
;
A
#
# COMPACT_ATOMS: atom_id res chain seq x y z
N ASP A 1 0.11 7.86 61.62
CA ASP A 1 0.25 8.45 60.30
C ASP A 1 -0.26 7.46 59.23
N GLY A 2 -0.74 7.97 58.10
CA GLY A 2 -1.25 7.17 56.99
C GLY A 2 -2.74 6.84 57.05
N PHE A 3 -3.45 7.28 58.04
CA PHE A 3 -4.91 7.07 58.17
C PHE A 3 -5.67 8.38 58.17
N VAL A 4 -6.89 8.32 57.66
CA VAL A 4 -7.87 9.42 57.67
C VAL A 4 -8.57 9.45 59.02
N LEU A 5 -8.85 10.64 59.52
CA LEU A 5 -9.62 10.82 60.77
C LEU A 5 -11.06 10.34 60.54
N ASP A 6 -11.56 9.46 61.45
CA ASP A 6 -12.98 9.17 61.59
C ASP A 6 -13.56 10.17 62.63
N ASP A 7 -14.29 11.16 62.14
CA ASP A 7 -14.90 12.21 62.97
C ASP A 7 -16.37 11.92 63.30
N GLU A 8 -16.88 10.75 62.91
CA GLU A 8 -18.24 10.35 63.29
C GLU A 8 -18.37 10.18 64.80
N ALA A 9 -19.18 11.02 65.40
CA ALA A 9 -19.53 10.87 66.82
C ALA A 9 -20.42 9.64 67.02
N ARG A 10 -20.00 8.76 67.90
CA ARG A 10 -20.80 7.60 68.28
C ARG A 10 -21.36 7.78 69.66
N GLU A 11 -22.69 7.74 69.79
CA GLU A 11 -23.36 7.83 71.05
C GLU A 11 -23.32 6.50 71.79
N ILE A 12 -22.87 6.53 73.03
CA ILE A 12 -22.89 5.39 73.96
C ILE A 12 -23.86 5.71 75.04
N ASP A 13 -24.95 4.93 75.14
CA ASP A 13 -25.95 5.06 76.24
C ASP A 13 -25.52 4.28 77.45
N LEU A 14 -25.13 4.98 78.47
CA LEU A 14 -24.72 4.41 79.76
C LEU A 14 -25.93 4.30 80.68
N THR A 15 -26.80 3.36 80.43
CA THR A 15 -27.98 3.13 81.24
C THR A 15 -27.64 2.36 82.54
N TYR A 16 -28.12 2.84 83.67
CA TYR A 16 -28.02 2.09 84.94
C TYR A 16 -28.82 0.78 84.84
N ARG A 17 -28.22 -0.37 85.20
CA ARG A 17 -28.88 -1.68 85.08
C ARG A 17 -29.59 -2.10 86.35
N ASP A 18 -28.87 -2.19 87.48
CA ASP A 18 -29.41 -2.59 88.74
C ASP A 18 -28.35 -2.37 89.87
N GLN A 19 -28.75 -2.65 91.15
CA GLN A 19 -27.88 -2.47 92.34
C GLN A 19 -26.75 -3.52 92.47
N ASP A 20 -26.86 -4.63 91.74
CA ASP A 20 -25.91 -5.72 91.80
C ASP A 20 -24.87 -5.67 90.70
N THR A 21 -25.04 -4.80 89.74
CA THR A 21 -24.13 -4.60 88.63
C THR A 21 -23.15 -3.47 88.91
N ALA A 22 -21.94 -3.85 89.37
CA ALA A 22 -20.91 -2.90 89.79
C ALA A 22 -20.22 -2.22 88.60
N GLU A 23 -20.19 -2.83 87.41
CA GLU A 23 -19.48 -2.37 86.28
C GLU A 23 -20.31 -2.69 84.96
N VAL A 24 -20.43 -1.72 84.09
CA VAL A 24 -21.06 -1.88 82.81
C VAL A 24 -19.98 -1.64 81.75
N THR A 25 -19.63 -2.67 80.99
CA THR A 25 -18.62 -2.58 79.96
C THR A 25 -19.30 -2.37 78.60
N TYR A 26 -18.84 -1.40 77.86
CA TYR A 26 -19.19 -1.14 76.46
C TYR A 26 -17.94 -1.32 75.58
N SER A 27 -18.09 -2.01 74.46
CA SER A 27 -17.05 -2.11 73.44
C SER A 27 -17.54 -1.43 72.13
N ALA A 28 -16.66 -0.70 71.52
CA ALA A 28 -16.90 -0.11 70.21
C ALA A 28 -15.68 -0.37 69.32
N ASP A 29 -15.94 -0.88 68.11
CA ASP A 29 -14.91 -1.09 67.12
C ASP A 29 -14.82 0.15 66.24
N TRP A 30 -13.58 0.64 66.03
CA TRP A 30 -13.27 1.76 65.22
C TRP A 30 -12.41 1.30 64.04
N GLN A 31 -12.76 1.68 62.82
CA GLN A 31 -11.99 1.40 61.61
C GLN A 31 -11.56 2.72 61.01
N ASN A 32 -10.27 2.91 60.83
CA ASN A 32 -9.73 4.06 60.13
C ASN A 32 -9.44 3.65 58.68
N ASN A 33 -9.82 4.49 57.73
CA ASN A 33 -9.44 4.36 56.33
C ASN A 33 -8.02 4.86 56.13
N ARG A 34 -7.26 4.17 55.29
CA ARG A 34 -5.95 4.70 54.86
C ARG A 34 -6.15 5.81 53.85
N GLN A 35 -5.25 6.81 53.87
CA GLN A 35 -5.15 7.80 52.82
C GLN A 35 -4.80 7.11 51.50
N LYS A 36 -5.42 7.50 50.39
CA LYS A 36 -5.23 6.89 49.09
C LYS A 36 -4.62 7.88 48.12
N ALA A 37 -3.80 7.37 47.20
CA ALA A 37 -3.40 8.14 45.99
C ALA A 37 -4.46 8.00 44.91
N GLU A 38 -4.72 9.09 44.19
CA GLU A 38 -5.49 9.10 42.98
C GLU A 38 -4.58 9.67 41.88
N VAL A 39 -4.23 8.83 40.88
CA VAL A 39 -3.21 9.14 39.89
C VAL A 39 -3.85 9.20 38.50
N GLU A 40 -4.08 10.42 38.02
CA GLU A 40 -4.66 10.66 36.70
C GLU A 40 -3.55 10.81 35.64
N VAL A 41 -3.75 10.18 34.50
CA VAL A 41 -2.93 10.39 33.29
C VAL A 41 -3.82 10.95 32.18
N VAL A 42 -3.33 11.96 31.48
CA VAL A 42 -3.91 12.51 30.26
C VAL A 42 -2.95 12.27 29.12
N LYS A 43 -3.41 11.64 28.06
CA LYS A 43 -2.64 11.36 26.84
C LYS A 43 -3.07 12.26 25.71
N LYS A 44 -2.11 12.93 25.06
CA LYS A 44 -2.33 13.87 23.95
C LYS A 44 -1.40 13.61 22.79
N GLU A 45 -1.80 14.09 21.62
CA GLU A 45 -0.91 14.28 20.48
C GLU A 45 0.01 15.49 20.75
N LYS A 46 1.30 15.35 20.45
CA LYS A 46 2.31 16.38 20.64
C LYS A 46 1.96 17.65 19.85
N ASP A 47 2.17 18.79 20.47
CA ASP A 47 1.87 20.12 19.93
C ASP A 47 0.39 20.30 19.52
N SER A 48 -0.53 19.56 20.12
CA SER A 48 -1.95 19.55 19.81
C SER A 48 -2.81 19.45 21.08
N ASP A 49 -4.08 19.85 20.99
CA ASP A 49 -5.08 19.61 22.04
C ASP A 49 -5.82 18.28 21.85
N ARG A 50 -5.49 17.52 20.81
CA ARG A 50 -6.11 16.22 20.52
C ARG A 50 -5.73 15.21 21.59
N VAL A 51 -6.73 14.65 22.26
CA VAL A 51 -6.56 13.56 23.23
C VAL A 51 -6.53 12.20 22.52
N LEU A 52 -5.81 11.23 23.10
CA LEU A 52 -5.56 9.93 22.47
C LEU A 52 -6.15 8.80 23.30
N GLU A 53 -7.12 8.06 22.71
CA GLU A 53 -7.71 6.85 23.25
C GLU A 53 -6.83 5.63 22.99
N GLY A 54 -6.77 4.70 23.96
CA GLY A 54 -6.18 3.37 23.80
C GLY A 54 -4.69 3.27 24.07
N ALA A 55 -4.01 4.34 24.50
CA ALA A 55 -2.65 4.28 25.00
C ALA A 55 -2.62 3.54 26.34
N VAL A 56 -1.73 2.58 26.52
CA VAL A 56 -1.62 1.75 27.73
C VAL A 56 -0.49 2.25 28.60
N PHE A 57 -0.77 2.47 29.88
CA PHE A 57 0.19 2.93 30.89
C PHE A 57 0.31 1.96 32.04
N ALA A 58 1.54 1.76 32.51
CA ALA A 58 1.85 1.03 33.72
C ALA A 58 2.25 1.98 34.84
N LEU A 59 1.64 1.79 36.01
CA LEU A 59 2.09 2.34 37.28
C LEU A 59 3.04 1.34 37.93
N CYS A 60 4.27 1.76 38.24
CA CYS A 60 5.33 0.89 38.75
C CYS A 60 5.90 1.40 40.05
N ALA A 61 6.41 0.46 40.89
CA ALA A 61 7.26 0.79 42.03
C ALA A 61 8.64 1.25 41.50
N LYS A 62 9.15 2.41 41.96
CA LYS A 62 10.48 2.88 41.53
C LYS A 62 11.60 2.15 42.29
N ASN A 63 11.38 1.83 43.57
CA ASN A 63 12.31 1.14 44.45
C ASN A 63 11.58 -0.02 45.14
N ASP A 64 12.34 -0.88 45.83
CA ASP A 64 11.77 -1.92 46.67
C ASP A 64 10.83 -1.34 47.73
N ILE A 65 9.59 -1.82 47.77
CA ILE A 65 8.64 -1.49 48.82
C ILE A 65 8.80 -2.50 49.94
N THR A 66 9.15 -2.01 51.14
CA THR A 66 9.41 -2.86 52.30
C THR A 66 8.31 -2.73 53.33
N GLY A 67 8.01 -3.83 54.01
CA GLY A 67 7.14 -3.85 55.18
C GLY A 67 7.82 -3.32 56.44
N ALA A 68 7.04 -3.17 57.51
CA ALA A 68 7.56 -2.74 58.83
C ALA A 68 8.62 -3.68 59.39
N ASP A 69 8.66 -4.94 58.96
CA ASP A 69 9.65 -5.95 59.38
C ASP A 69 10.94 -5.92 58.49
N GLY A 70 11.03 -4.94 57.57
CA GLY A 70 12.16 -4.76 56.66
C GLY A 70 12.21 -5.73 55.48
N LYS A 71 11.20 -6.59 55.32
CA LYS A 71 11.13 -7.48 54.16
C LYS A 71 10.56 -6.77 52.97
N VAL A 72 11.11 -7.07 51.78
CA VAL A 72 10.56 -6.60 50.52
C VAL A 72 9.20 -7.24 50.26
N ILE A 73 8.17 -6.40 50.10
CA ILE A 73 6.80 -6.79 49.76
C ILE A 73 6.62 -6.71 48.22
N LEU A 74 7.25 -5.72 47.59
CA LEU A 74 7.21 -5.49 46.15
C LEU A 74 8.59 -5.05 45.69
N GLU A 75 9.13 -5.71 44.68
CA GLU A 75 10.45 -5.38 44.12
C GLU A 75 10.37 -4.11 43.23
N ALA A 76 11.48 -3.42 43.10
CA ALA A 76 11.62 -2.31 42.19
C ALA A 76 11.20 -2.70 40.73
N ASP A 77 10.70 -1.75 39.97
CA ASP A 77 10.21 -1.90 38.60
C ASP A 77 9.00 -2.85 38.43
N THR A 78 8.42 -3.36 39.50
CA THR A 78 7.19 -4.16 39.41
C THR A 78 6.02 -3.30 38.98
N VAL A 79 5.28 -3.79 37.96
CA VAL A 79 4.00 -3.20 37.55
C VAL A 79 2.94 -3.45 38.60
N ILE A 80 2.37 -2.40 39.14
CA ILE A 80 1.31 -2.43 40.15
C ILE A 80 -0.07 -2.48 39.50
N GLU A 81 -0.30 -1.63 38.50
CA GLU A 81 -1.55 -1.54 37.77
C GLU A 81 -1.23 -1.13 36.34
N GLU A 82 -2.00 -1.65 35.38
CA GLU A 82 -1.89 -1.30 33.95
C GLU A 82 -3.28 -0.98 33.40
N LEU A 83 -3.43 0.20 32.79
CA LEU A 83 -4.71 0.71 32.27
C LEU A 83 -4.51 1.38 30.92
N ALA A 84 -5.61 1.40 30.11
CA ALA A 84 -5.65 2.12 28.85
C ALA A 84 -6.42 3.44 29.00
N THR A 85 -6.03 4.46 28.23
CA THR A 85 -6.77 5.73 28.14
C THR A 85 -8.13 5.54 27.45
N ASP A 86 -9.12 6.24 27.97
CA ASP A 86 -10.49 6.29 27.45
C ASP A 86 -10.63 7.28 26.26
N LYS A 87 -11.87 7.54 25.80
CA LYS A 87 -12.20 8.44 24.69
C LYS A 87 -11.85 9.91 24.98
N GLU A 88 -11.78 10.27 26.23
CA GLU A 88 -11.32 11.58 26.69
C GLU A 88 -9.80 11.64 26.86
N GLY A 89 -9.08 10.57 26.47
CA GLY A 89 -7.63 10.43 26.58
C GLY A 89 -7.16 10.29 28.03
N LYS A 90 -8.00 9.82 28.93
CA LYS A 90 -7.75 9.76 30.37
C LYS A 90 -7.74 8.33 30.91
N LEU A 91 -6.96 8.14 31.95
CA LEU A 91 -7.07 6.99 32.85
C LEU A 91 -6.82 7.46 34.28
N THR A 92 -7.31 6.68 35.26
CA THR A 92 -7.05 6.92 36.68
C THR A 92 -6.68 5.61 37.33
N PHE A 93 -5.45 5.52 37.84
CA PHE A 93 -5.00 4.38 38.64
C PHE A 93 -5.67 4.39 40.02
N THR A 94 -6.12 3.23 40.44
CA THR A 94 -6.87 3.05 41.70
C THR A 94 -6.21 2.06 42.67
N ALA A 95 -5.03 1.56 42.36
CA ALA A 95 -4.27 0.67 43.20
C ALA A 95 -4.02 1.30 44.58
N ASP A 96 -4.13 0.47 45.63
CA ASP A 96 -3.85 0.91 47.00
C ASP A 96 -2.34 0.97 47.26
N LEU A 97 -1.78 2.17 47.09
CA LEU A 97 -0.34 2.42 47.18
C LEU A 97 0.11 2.60 48.64
N PRO A 98 1.21 1.98 49.09
CA PRO A 98 1.90 2.31 50.35
C PRO A 98 2.41 3.76 50.35
N ILE A 99 2.21 4.46 51.48
CA ILE A 99 2.70 5.82 51.74
C ILE A 99 4.19 5.79 52.03
N GLY A 100 4.91 6.82 51.60
CA GLY A 100 6.36 7.02 51.80
C GLY A 100 7.26 6.35 50.79
N PHE A 101 6.69 5.86 49.69
CA PHE A 101 7.43 5.24 48.57
C PHE A 101 7.36 6.03 47.31
N GLU A 102 8.33 5.81 46.42
CA GLU A 102 8.41 6.41 45.08
C GLU A 102 7.84 5.49 44.05
N TYR A 103 7.11 6.06 43.10
CA TYR A 103 6.44 5.41 41.96
C TYR A 103 6.78 6.12 40.69
N TYR A 104 6.57 5.43 39.57
CA TYR A 104 6.62 6.08 38.25
C TYR A 104 5.56 5.51 37.32
N ILE A 105 5.21 6.31 36.33
CA ILE A 105 4.30 5.95 35.25
C ILE A 105 5.10 5.91 33.96
N LYS A 106 4.86 4.89 33.15
CA LYS A 106 5.41 4.77 31.79
C LYS A 106 4.34 4.27 30.83
N GLU A 107 4.47 4.63 29.57
CA GLU A 107 3.69 4.02 28.49
C GLU A 107 4.24 2.63 28.19
N THR A 108 3.35 1.66 27.95
CA THR A 108 3.69 0.27 27.58
C THR A 108 3.18 -0.10 26.19
N SER A 109 2.19 0.66 25.67
CA SER A 109 1.70 0.56 24.30
C SER A 109 1.14 1.91 23.87
N PRO A 110 1.48 2.41 22.66
CA PRO A 110 0.99 3.69 22.20
C PRO A 110 -0.49 3.63 21.81
N ALA A 111 -1.10 4.80 21.70
CA ALA A 111 -2.39 4.92 21.05
C ALA A 111 -2.31 4.44 19.59
N PRO A 112 -3.38 3.85 19.01
CA PRO A 112 -3.38 3.41 17.61
C PRO A 112 -3.00 4.54 16.66
N GLY A 113 -1.95 4.32 15.86
CA GLY A 113 -1.43 5.30 14.91
C GLY A 113 -0.32 6.22 15.43
N PHE A 114 0.11 6.01 16.67
CA PHE A 114 1.16 6.81 17.32
C PHE A 114 2.36 5.95 17.69
N ALA A 115 3.50 6.58 17.93
CA ALA A 115 4.71 5.93 18.42
C ALA A 115 4.77 6.03 19.94
N THR A 116 5.27 4.96 20.62
CA THR A 116 5.44 4.92 22.07
C THR A 116 6.45 5.99 22.53
N THR A 117 6.15 6.65 23.64
CA THR A 117 7.12 7.50 24.31
C THR A 117 7.93 6.71 25.35
N ASP A 118 9.24 6.95 25.40
CA ASP A 118 10.11 6.40 26.48
C ASP A 118 10.04 7.24 27.76
N GLU A 119 9.21 8.29 27.80
CA GLU A 119 9.08 9.19 28.95
C GLU A 119 8.55 8.43 30.16
N LYS A 120 9.16 8.72 31.32
CA LYS A 120 8.68 8.29 32.62
C LYS A 120 8.42 9.49 33.49
N GLN A 121 7.29 9.51 34.18
CA GLN A 121 6.99 10.56 35.15
C GLN A 121 6.88 9.94 36.53
N GLU A 122 7.58 10.54 37.51
CA GLU A 122 7.78 10.00 38.82
C GLU A 122 7.03 10.83 39.87
N PHE A 123 6.59 10.17 40.95
CA PHE A 123 6.03 10.84 42.15
C PHE A 123 6.34 10.06 43.39
N THR A 124 6.27 10.77 44.58
CA THR A 124 6.34 10.16 45.89
C THR A 124 4.97 10.27 46.53
N PHE A 125 4.41 9.15 47.02
CA PHE A 125 3.16 9.20 47.75
C PHE A 125 3.45 9.49 49.22
N GLU A 126 3.28 10.74 49.63
CA GLU A 126 3.49 11.20 51.00
C GLU A 126 2.17 11.40 51.73
N TYR A 127 2.20 11.30 53.08
CA TYR A 127 1.05 11.55 53.94
C TYR A 127 0.76 13.06 54.05
N GLU A 128 -0.45 13.47 53.68
CA GLU A 128 -0.87 14.88 53.64
C GLU A 128 -1.76 15.30 54.84
N GLY A 129 -1.75 14.52 55.91
CA GLY A 129 -2.54 14.81 57.13
C GLY A 129 -3.84 14.00 57.22
N ALA A 130 -4.44 14.00 58.41
CA ALA A 130 -5.57 13.11 58.75
C ALA A 130 -6.90 13.53 58.09
N GLU A 131 -7.01 14.76 57.57
CA GLU A 131 -8.24 15.28 56.96
C GLU A 131 -8.26 15.10 55.43
N THR A 132 -7.16 14.62 54.83
CA THR A 132 -7.05 14.37 53.39
C THR A 132 -7.33 12.90 53.11
N GLU A 133 -8.47 12.59 52.49
CA GLU A 133 -8.83 11.21 52.14
C GLU A 133 -8.03 10.72 50.94
N LYS A 134 -7.88 11.60 49.93
CA LYS A 134 -7.18 11.30 48.66
C LYS A 134 -6.15 12.36 48.33
N VAL A 135 -4.97 11.92 47.94
CA VAL A 135 -3.90 12.77 47.37
C VAL A 135 -3.90 12.58 45.86
N SER A 136 -4.10 13.67 45.14
CA SER A 136 -4.25 13.62 43.69
C SER A 136 -2.95 13.99 42.98
N TYR A 137 -2.57 13.18 42.02
CA TYR A 137 -1.45 13.38 41.07
C TYR A 137 -2.00 13.41 39.65
N ALA A 138 -1.54 14.36 38.86
CA ALA A 138 -1.96 14.51 37.46
C ALA A 138 -0.75 14.58 36.54
N PHE A 139 -0.72 13.76 35.52
CA PHE A 139 0.38 13.64 34.55
C PHE A 139 -0.16 13.79 33.14
N THR A 140 0.67 14.38 32.28
CA THR A 140 0.36 14.50 30.83
C THR A 140 1.49 13.88 30.05
N PHE A 141 1.15 12.99 29.12
CA PHE A 141 2.08 12.38 28.19
C PHE A 141 1.67 12.76 26.75
N GLU A 142 2.65 12.93 25.90
CA GLU A 142 2.43 13.29 24.50
C GLU A 142 3.07 12.28 23.57
N ASP A 143 2.37 11.93 22.46
CA ASP A 143 2.91 11.10 21.38
C ASP A 143 2.93 11.83 20.07
N GLU A 144 3.84 11.40 19.21
CA GLU A 144 3.89 11.79 17.81
C GLU A 144 3.28 10.69 16.93
N PRO A 145 2.55 11.04 15.84
CA PRO A 145 2.00 10.05 14.92
C PRO A 145 3.12 9.28 14.21
N THR A 146 2.85 8.02 13.88
CA THR A 146 3.69 7.28 12.93
C THR A 146 3.66 7.96 11.56
N VAL A 147 4.79 7.92 10.83
CA VAL A 147 4.92 8.56 9.51
C VAL A 147 5.51 7.56 8.53
N ILE A 148 4.82 7.32 7.42
CA ILE A 148 5.29 6.50 6.30
C ILE A 148 5.48 7.41 5.08
N GLU A 149 6.70 7.44 4.55
CA GLU A 149 7.07 8.18 3.34
C GLU A 149 7.20 7.20 2.18
N ILE A 150 6.35 7.33 1.17
CA ILE A 150 6.31 6.43 0.01
C ILE A 150 6.77 7.18 -1.23
N THR A 151 7.83 6.69 -1.87
CA THR A 151 8.33 7.18 -3.15
C THR A 151 7.98 6.21 -4.26
N LYS A 152 7.65 6.74 -5.44
CA LYS A 152 7.41 5.99 -6.66
C LYS A 152 8.42 6.42 -7.71
N THR A 153 9.43 5.58 -8.00
CA THR A 153 10.58 5.99 -8.80
C THR A 153 10.81 5.09 -10.02
N SER A 154 11.50 5.63 -11.03
CA SER A 154 11.98 4.88 -12.18
C SER A 154 13.18 4.02 -11.80
N LEU A 155 13.18 2.75 -12.18
CA LEU A 155 14.33 1.86 -12.05
C LEU A 155 15.54 2.34 -12.88
N THR A 156 15.29 3.05 -13.99
CA THR A 156 16.31 3.48 -14.95
C THR A 156 17.12 4.66 -14.45
N ASP A 157 16.50 5.70 -13.87
CA ASP A 157 17.18 6.93 -13.48
C ASP A 157 16.90 7.40 -12.04
N GLY A 158 16.10 6.65 -11.30
CA GLY A 158 15.77 6.90 -9.88
C GLY A 158 14.92 8.14 -9.63
N LYS A 159 14.35 8.75 -10.67
CA LYS A 159 13.48 9.91 -10.50
C LYS A 159 12.06 9.51 -10.13
N GLU A 160 11.39 10.39 -9.39
CA GLU A 160 9.96 10.24 -9.10
C GLU A 160 9.14 10.12 -10.39
N LEU A 161 8.19 9.17 -10.37
CA LEU A 161 7.26 8.91 -11.46
C LEU A 161 5.90 9.51 -11.16
N GLU A 162 5.42 10.38 -12.06
CA GLU A 162 4.09 10.96 -12.00
C GLU A 162 3.06 10.08 -12.75
N GLY A 163 1.85 9.97 -12.20
CA GLY A 163 0.71 9.37 -12.88
C GLY A 163 0.42 7.90 -12.58
N ALA A 164 1.25 7.22 -11.80
CA ALA A 164 0.94 5.89 -11.29
C ALA A 164 -0.16 5.94 -10.23
N LYS A 165 -1.10 4.99 -10.24
CA LYS A 165 -2.14 4.87 -9.22
C LYS A 165 -1.75 3.84 -8.19
N LEU A 166 -1.66 4.27 -6.95
CA LEU A 166 -1.21 3.51 -5.80
C LEU A 166 -2.30 3.41 -4.74
N GLN A 167 -2.28 2.35 -3.99
CA GLN A 167 -3.11 2.18 -2.79
C GLN A 167 -2.35 1.43 -1.71
N VAL A 168 -2.69 1.73 -0.47
CA VAL A 168 -2.28 0.96 0.71
C VAL A 168 -3.51 0.29 1.30
N THR A 169 -3.41 -1.00 1.58
CA THR A 169 -4.46 -1.78 2.25
C THR A 169 -3.93 -2.37 3.55
N ASP A 170 -4.84 -2.61 4.51
CA ASP A 170 -4.55 -3.44 5.67
C ASP A 170 -4.53 -4.94 5.32
N GLU A 171 -4.25 -5.80 6.29
CA GLU A 171 -4.21 -7.27 6.11
C GLU A 171 -5.57 -7.87 5.72
N ASN A 172 -6.67 -7.17 5.95
CA ASN A 172 -8.02 -7.60 5.58
C ASN A 172 -8.43 -7.13 4.18
N GLY A 173 -7.53 -6.41 3.48
CA GLY A 173 -7.79 -5.85 2.16
C GLY A 173 -8.60 -4.56 2.18
N LYS A 174 -8.82 -3.94 3.35
CA LYS A 174 -9.46 -2.63 3.43
C LYS A 174 -8.48 -1.56 2.98
N VAL A 175 -8.89 -0.74 2.01
CA VAL A 175 -8.09 0.40 1.55
C VAL A 175 -8.01 1.44 2.67
N VAL A 176 -6.79 1.78 3.09
CA VAL A 176 -6.50 2.83 4.07
C VAL A 176 -6.13 4.14 3.40
N ASP A 177 -5.46 4.07 2.25
CA ASP A 177 -5.13 5.24 1.44
C ASP A 177 -5.01 4.89 -0.05
N SER A 178 -5.28 5.87 -0.93
CA SER A 178 -5.12 5.73 -2.38
C SER A 178 -4.86 7.08 -3.02
N TRP A 179 -3.86 7.15 -3.93
CA TRP A 179 -3.45 8.40 -4.57
C TRP A 179 -2.90 8.14 -5.98
N THR A 180 -2.62 9.24 -6.67
CA THR A 180 -1.83 9.22 -7.90
C THR A 180 -0.46 9.81 -7.59
N SER A 181 0.62 9.12 -8.00
CA SER A 181 1.99 9.57 -7.75
C SER A 181 2.28 10.92 -8.42
N GLY A 182 3.06 11.73 -7.75
CA GLY A 182 3.50 13.06 -8.16
C GLY A 182 5.02 13.18 -8.18
N LYS A 183 5.51 14.42 -8.07
CA LYS A 183 6.95 14.74 -8.05
C LYS A 183 7.59 14.58 -6.67
N GLU A 184 6.79 14.38 -5.65
CA GLU A 184 7.21 14.29 -4.27
C GLU A 184 6.69 13.00 -3.65
N ALA A 185 7.37 12.54 -2.62
CA ALA A 185 6.93 11.40 -1.83
C ALA A 185 5.53 11.61 -1.26
N HIS A 186 4.75 10.56 -1.20
CA HIS A 186 3.44 10.55 -0.53
C HIS A 186 3.60 10.21 0.95
N ILE A 187 2.96 10.99 1.82
CA ILE A 187 3.05 10.82 3.27
C ILE A 187 1.73 10.27 3.81
N ILE A 188 1.83 9.13 4.49
CA ILE A 188 0.72 8.55 5.26
C ILE A 188 1.08 8.65 6.74
N LYS A 189 0.15 9.16 7.53
CA LYS A 189 0.29 9.25 8.99
C LYS A 189 -0.69 8.32 9.69
N GLU A 190 -0.41 8.05 10.97
CA GLU A 190 -1.30 7.32 11.87
C GLU A 190 -1.59 5.87 11.43
N LEU A 191 -0.64 5.20 10.78
CA LEU A 191 -0.72 3.75 10.63
C LEU A 191 -0.32 3.05 11.94
N VAL A 192 -1.02 1.98 12.28
CA VAL A 192 -0.90 1.32 13.59
C VAL A 192 0.41 0.55 13.71
N VAL A 193 1.18 0.82 14.76
CA VAL A 193 2.45 0.15 15.10
C VAL A 193 2.26 -1.37 15.14
N GLY A 194 3.20 -2.10 14.55
CA GLY A 194 3.22 -3.55 14.49
C GLY A 194 2.26 -4.18 13.47
N GLN A 195 1.33 -3.41 12.88
CA GLN A 195 0.45 -3.90 11.84
C GLN A 195 1.14 -3.93 10.48
N LYS A 196 0.72 -4.89 9.65
CA LYS A 196 1.19 -5.03 8.27
C LYS A 196 0.23 -4.35 7.31
N TYR A 197 0.83 -3.72 6.31
CA TYR A 197 0.11 -3.08 5.21
C TYR A 197 0.71 -3.51 3.89
N ILE A 198 -0.08 -3.41 2.81
CA ILE A 198 0.32 -3.78 1.46
C ILE A 198 0.18 -2.56 0.57
N LEU A 199 1.32 -2.09 0.04
CA LEU A 199 1.37 -1.09 -1.02
C LEU A 199 1.22 -1.79 -2.36
N THR A 200 0.23 -1.41 -3.15
CA THR A 200 -0.08 -1.97 -4.47
C THR A 200 -0.20 -0.87 -5.50
N GLU A 201 0.44 -1.07 -6.64
CA GLU A 201 0.19 -0.27 -7.82
C GLU A 201 -1.01 -0.85 -8.59
N THR A 202 -2.04 -0.04 -8.78
CA THR A 202 -3.28 -0.47 -9.47
C THR A 202 -3.28 -0.07 -10.95
N LYS A 203 -2.43 0.91 -11.31
CA LYS A 203 -2.15 1.32 -12.68
C LYS A 203 -0.76 1.95 -12.74
N PRO A 204 0.15 1.48 -13.62
CA PRO A 204 1.45 2.10 -13.77
C PRO A 204 1.34 3.47 -14.47
N ALA A 205 2.40 4.26 -14.35
CA ALA A 205 2.58 5.45 -15.17
C ALA A 205 2.70 5.07 -16.65
N ASP A 206 2.33 5.98 -17.54
CA ASP A 206 2.37 5.72 -18.98
C ASP A 206 3.82 5.42 -19.44
N GLY A 207 4.01 4.29 -20.13
CA GLY A 207 5.32 3.79 -20.56
C GLY A 207 6.08 2.95 -19.53
N PHE A 208 5.50 2.68 -18.39
CA PHE A 208 6.08 1.86 -17.32
C PHE A 208 5.28 0.58 -17.12
N VAL A 209 5.90 -0.36 -16.42
CA VAL A 209 5.35 -1.68 -16.08
C VAL A 209 4.89 -1.66 -14.63
N THR A 210 3.77 -2.32 -14.34
CA THR A 210 3.23 -2.44 -12.99
C THR A 210 4.24 -3.09 -12.05
N ALA A 211 4.56 -2.42 -10.94
CA ALA A 211 5.43 -2.97 -9.92
C ALA A 211 4.76 -4.08 -9.11
N GLU A 212 5.58 -4.98 -8.57
CA GLU A 212 5.11 -5.93 -7.56
C GLU A 212 4.68 -5.21 -6.27
N SER A 213 3.66 -5.75 -5.60
CA SER A 213 3.20 -5.21 -4.33
C SER A 213 4.24 -5.36 -3.23
N ILE A 214 4.34 -4.36 -2.36
CA ILE A 214 5.27 -4.33 -1.22
C ILE A 214 4.49 -4.49 0.08
N THR A 215 4.81 -5.53 0.86
CA THR A 215 4.29 -5.66 2.22
C THR A 215 5.27 -5.04 3.20
N PHE A 216 4.79 -4.17 4.08
CA PHE A 216 5.59 -3.54 5.12
C PHE A 216 4.89 -3.61 6.48
N THR A 217 5.67 -3.53 7.55
CA THR A 217 5.19 -3.47 8.93
C THR A 217 5.55 -2.13 9.53
N VAL A 218 4.60 -1.46 10.16
CA VAL A 218 4.83 -0.16 10.81
C VAL A 218 5.68 -0.37 12.06
N GLY A 219 6.83 0.28 12.11
CA GLY A 219 7.72 0.30 13.28
C GLY A 219 7.22 1.27 14.34
N ASP A 220 7.65 1.03 15.59
CA ASP A 220 7.36 1.93 16.70
C ASP A 220 8.36 3.10 16.72
N THR A 221 8.05 4.10 15.90
CA THR A 221 8.85 5.33 15.76
C THR A 221 8.03 6.45 15.11
N ALA A 222 8.26 7.68 15.55
CA ALA A 222 7.75 8.89 14.93
C ALA A 222 8.61 9.36 13.74
N GLU A 223 9.82 8.81 13.57
CA GLU A 223 10.65 9.11 12.40
C GLU A 223 10.00 8.55 11.13
N ALA A 224 10.14 9.28 10.01
CA ALA A 224 9.60 8.86 8.73
C ALA A 224 10.21 7.54 8.25
N GLN A 225 9.38 6.50 8.15
CA GLN A 225 9.74 5.20 7.62
C GLN A 225 9.58 5.21 6.10
N LYS A 226 10.66 4.94 5.37
CA LYS A 226 10.71 5.09 3.91
C LYS A 226 10.42 3.79 3.19
N ILE A 227 9.52 3.87 2.21
CA ILE A 227 9.17 2.76 1.31
C ILE A 227 9.33 3.27 -0.12
N GLU A 228 10.14 2.59 -0.92
CA GLU A 228 10.39 2.92 -2.31
C GLU A 228 9.80 1.82 -3.21
N MET A 229 8.90 2.20 -4.12
CA MET A 229 8.39 1.34 -5.18
C MET A 229 8.97 1.78 -6.52
N LYS A 230 9.56 0.83 -7.28
CA LYS A 230 10.26 1.10 -8.53
C LYS A 230 9.57 0.43 -9.70
N ASP A 231 9.46 1.17 -10.82
CA ASP A 231 8.99 0.63 -12.09
C ASP A 231 10.10 0.51 -13.11
N ASP A 232 10.06 -0.56 -13.87
CA ASP A 232 10.79 -0.70 -15.13
C ASP A 232 9.97 -0.10 -16.27
N VAL A 233 10.61 0.18 -17.40
CA VAL A 233 9.96 0.69 -18.60
C VAL A 233 9.48 -0.46 -19.48
N THR A 234 8.43 -0.22 -20.29
CA THR A 234 8.09 -1.11 -21.39
C THR A 234 9.18 -1.03 -22.46
N LYS A 235 9.44 -2.14 -23.17
CA LYS A 235 10.51 -2.28 -24.18
C LYS A 235 9.96 -2.99 -25.40
N VAL A 236 10.08 -2.35 -26.57
CA VAL A 236 9.61 -2.90 -27.85
C VAL A 236 10.76 -2.86 -28.86
N GLU A 237 10.97 -3.97 -29.55
CA GLU A 237 11.94 -4.10 -30.66
C GLU A 237 11.16 -4.40 -31.95
N ILE A 238 11.29 -3.51 -32.92
CA ILE A 238 10.59 -3.61 -34.20
C ILE A 238 11.58 -3.92 -35.32
N SER A 239 11.42 -5.10 -35.93
CA SER A 239 12.20 -5.52 -37.12
C SER A 239 11.41 -5.31 -38.39
N LYS A 240 12.02 -4.68 -39.37
CA LYS A 240 11.55 -4.60 -40.74
C LYS A 240 12.41 -5.52 -41.60
N THR A 241 11.85 -6.63 -42.06
CA THR A 241 12.64 -7.68 -42.72
C THR A 241 12.08 -8.08 -44.09
N ASP A 242 12.93 -8.71 -44.93
CA ASP A 242 12.49 -9.49 -46.07
C ASP A 242 11.86 -10.84 -45.62
N ILE A 243 11.39 -11.63 -46.56
CA ILE A 243 10.81 -12.95 -46.31
C ILE A 243 11.82 -13.94 -45.72
N SER A 244 13.13 -13.72 -45.89
CA SER A 244 14.18 -14.57 -45.33
C SER A 244 14.53 -14.19 -43.91
N GLY A 245 14.03 -13.07 -43.40
CA GLY A 245 14.28 -12.55 -42.05
C GLY A 245 15.50 -11.62 -41.94
N LYS A 246 16.05 -11.15 -43.10
CA LYS A 246 17.12 -10.16 -43.13
C LYS A 246 16.54 -8.78 -42.98
N GLU A 247 17.11 -7.94 -42.10
CA GLU A 247 16.68 -6.54 -41.94
C GLU A 247 16.75 -5.76 -43.26
N LEU A 248 15.70 -4.97 -43.53
CA LEU A 248 15.53 -4.14 -44.71
C LEU A 248 15.62 -2.65 -44.35
N PRO A 249 16.71 -1.96 -44.68
CA PRO A 249 16.81 -0.52 -44.50
C PRO A 249 16.01 0.24 -45.58
N GLY A 250 15.53 1.45 -45.24
CA GLY A 250 14.92 2.40 -46.15
C GLY A 250 13.40 2.41 -46.18
N ALA A 251 12.70 1.53 -45.48
CA ALA A 251 11.25 1.61 -45.30
C ALA A 251 10.89 2.78 -44.36
N LYS A 252 9.85 3.53 -44.68
CA LYS A 252 9.26 4.55 -43.80
C LYS A 252 8.16 3.89 -42.99
N LEU A 253 8.34 3.82 -41.66
CA LEU A 253 7.46 3.17 -40.72
C LEU A 253 6.83 4.18 -39.77
N THR A 254 5.59 3.90 -39.37
CA THR A 254 4.83 4.72 -38.42
C THR A 254 4.08 3.82 -37.44
N ILE A 255 4.16 4.11 -36.14
CA ILE A 255 3.30 3.51 -35.09
C ILE A 255 2.10 4.44 -34.91
N LEU A 256 0.92 3.85 -34.97
CA LEU A 256 -0.34 4.51 -34.68
C LEU A 256 -0.93 3.92 -33.36
N ASP A 257 -1.49 4.79 -32.52
CA ASP A 257 -2.28 4.34 -31.38
C ASP A 257 -3.66 3.80 -31.80
N LYS A 258 -4.44 3.33 -30.86
CA LYS A 258 -5.81 2.81 -31.10
C LYS A 258 -6.76 3.80 -31.75
N ASP A 259 -6.50 5.10 -31.65
CA ASP A 259 -7.30 6.18 -32.23
C ASP A 259 -6.77 6.61 -33.61
N GLY A 260 -5.72 5.96 -34.12
CA GLY A 260 -5.07 6.23 -35.41
C GLY A 260 -4.13 7.44 -35.39
N LYS A 261 -3.78 7.95 -34.22
CA LYS A 261 -2.82 9.05 -34.06
C LYS A 261 -1.40 8.52 -34.15
N THR A 262 -0.53 9.21 -34.87
CA THR A 262 0.90 8.89 -34.92
C THR A 262 1.55 9.07 -33.57
N VAL A 263 2.22 8.01 -33.09
CA VAL A 263 3.02 7.97 -31.85
C VAL A 263 4.49 8.20 -32.21
N GLU A 264 5.01 7.47 -33.20
CA GLU A 264 6.40 7.54 -33.65
C GLU A 264 6.50 7.24 -35.14
N SER A 265 7.51 7.81 -35.82
CA SER A 265 7.82 7.54 -37.24
C SER A 265 9.32 7.55 -37.43
N TRP A 266 9.83 6.56 -38.19
CA TRP A 266 11.28 6.44 -38.49
C TRP A 266 11.48 5.83 -39.89
N THR A 267 12.75 5.78 -40.30
CA THR A 267 13.18 4.99 -41.46
C THR A 267 13.93 3.76 -40.95
N SER A 268 13.56 2.58 -41.47
CA SER A 268 14.22 1.30 -41.06
C SER A 268 15.70 1.30 -41.42
N GLU A 269 16.48 0.62 -40.58
CA GLU A 269 17.93 0.47 -40.68
C GLU A 269 18.32 -1.03 -40.83
N GLU A 270 19.63 -1.34 -40.83
CA GLU A 270 20.15 -2.72 -40.87
C GLU A 270 20.02 -3.46 -39.54
N LYS A 271 19.32 -2.85 -38.56
CA LYS A 271 19.08 -3.39 -37.21
C LYS A 271 17.63 -3.06 -36.79
N PRO A 272 17.05 -3.81 -35.87
CA PRO A 272 15.76 -3.50 -35.28
C PRO A 272 15.72 -2.10 -34.67
N HIS A 273 14.56 -1.46 -34.76
CA HIS A 273 14.28 -0.21 -34.07
C HIS A 273 13.82 -0.51 -32.64
N TYR A 274 14.48 0.10 -31.65
CA TYR A 274 14.22 -0.12 -30.24
C TYR A 274 13.50 1.09 -29.63
N ILE A 275 12.39 0.82 -28.93
CA ILE A 275 11.55 1.83 -28.33
C ILE A 275 11.38 1.49 -26.85
N GLU A 276 11.64 2.45 -25.99
CA GLU A 276 11.33 2.39 -24.57
C GLU A 276 10.16 3.31 -24.23
N MET A 277 9.46 3.00 -23.15
CA MET A 277 8.37 3.82 -22.60
C MET A 277 7.17 3.97 -23.54
N LEU A 278 6.91 2.98 -24.41
CA LEU A 278 5.66 2.96 -25.17
C LEU A 278 4.53 2.50 -24.24
N PRO A 279 3.47 3.31 -24.01
CA PRO A 279 2.40 2.96 -23.08
C PRO A 279 1.77 1.59 -23.36
N ILE A 280 1.37 0.87 -22.31
CA ILE A 280 0.65 -0.40 -22.43
C ILE A 280 -0.64 -0.17 -23.23
N GLY A 281 -0.86 -0.98 -24.28
CA GLY A 281 -2.03 -0.84 -25.14
C GLY A 281 -1.88 -1.41 -26.54
N GLU A 282 -2.90 -1.21 -27.37
CA GLU A 282 -2.96 -1.68 -28.74
C GLU A 282 -2.43 -0.62 -29.72
N TYR A 283 -1.61 -1.08 -30.67
CA TYR A 283 -0.98 -0.25 -31.69
C TYR A 283 -1.07 -0.88 -33.06
N THR A 284 -0.85 -0.05 -34.08
CA THR A 284 -0.73 -0.46 -35.48
C THR A 284 0.61 0.03 -36.03
N LEU A 285 1.46 -0.89 -36.45
CA LEU A 285 2.65 -0.57 -37.24
C LEU A 285 2.25 -0.48 -38.71
N ARG A 286 2.47 0.66 -39.33
CA ARG A 286 2.17 0.95 -40.72
C ARG A 286 3.45 1.25 -41.49
N GLU A 287 3.52 0.75 -42.72
CA GLU A 287 4.52 1.13 -43.68
C GLU A 287 3.98 2.19 -44.59
N GLU A 288 4.54 3.40 -44.56
CA GLU A 288 4.18 4.51 -45.45
C GLU A 288 4.83 4.38 -46.83
N SER A 289 6.02 3.81 -46.87
CA SER A 289 6.73 3.50 -48.14
C SER A 289 7.73 2.36 -47.93
N ALA A 290 7.72 1.39 -48.86
CA ALA A 290 8.67 0.30 -48.89
C ALA A 290 10.02 0.72 -49.47
N PRO A 291 11.11 -0.01 -49.21
CA PRO A 291 12.38 0.14 -49.89
C PRO A 291 12.27 -0.21 -51.37
N ASP A 292 13.21 0.27 -52.16
CA ASP A 292 13.25 -0.02 -53.61
C ASP A 292 13.27 -1.53 -53.89
N GLY A 293 12.38 -1.98 -54.80
CA GLY A 293 12.26 -3.38 -55.16
C GLY A 293 11.29 -4.21 -54.30
N TYR A 294 10.67 -3.60 -53.30
CA TYR A 294 9.71 -4.28 -52.41
C TYR A 294 8.28 -3.69 -52.52
N LEU A 295 7.29 -4.48 -52.16
CA LEU A 295 5.90 -4.04 -52.03
C LEU A 295 5.68 -3.49 -50.61
N VAL A 296 4.81 -2.48 -50.48
CA VAL A 296 4.39 -1.96 -49.18
C VAL A 296 3.65 -3.09 -48.41
N ALA A 297 4.07 -3.37 -47.20
CA ALA A 297 3.46 -4.38 -46.35
C ALA A 297 2.07 -3.94 -45.83
N GLU A 298 1.25 -4.92 -45.50
CA GLU A 298 0.00 -4.65 -44.76
C GLU A 298 0.31 -4.20 -43.31
N ASP A 299 -0.63 -3.42 -42.74
CA ASP A 299 -0.54 -2.96 -41.36
C ASP A 299 -0.42 -4.17 -40.37
N VAL A 300 0.52 -4.10 -39.44
CA VAL A 300 0.72 -5.08 -38.39
C VAL A 300 0.14 -4.53 -37.09
N LYS A 301 -0.86 -5.20 -36.50
CA LYS A 301 -1.38 -4.88 -35.19
C LYS A 301 -0.56 -5.59 -34.13
N PHE A 302 -0.21 -4.88 -33.06
CA PHE A 302 0.49 -5.43 -31.91
C PHE A 302 0.01 -4.79 -30.62
N THR A 303 0.25 -5.47 -29.49
CA THR A 303 -0.09 -4.99 -28.17
C THR A 303 1.21 -4.83 -27.38
N VAL A 304 1.36 -3.71 -26.68
CA VAL A 304 2.39 -3.52 -25.66
C VAL A 304 1.81 -4.06 -24.36
N GLU A 305 2.40 -5.18 -23.92
CA GLU A 305 1.99 -5.88 -22.69
C GLU A 305 2.65 -5.27 -21.45
N ASP A 306 2.07 -5.54 -20.29
CA ASP A 306 2.60 -5.15 -18.99
C ASP A 306 3.78 -6.05 -18.58
N THR A 307 4.93 -5.82 -19.20
CA THR A 307 6.19 -6.57 -18.94
C THR A 307 7.42 -5.72 -19.23
N GLY A 308 8.44 -5.85 -18.39
CA GLY A 308 9.77 -5.25 -18.61
C GLY A 308 10.66 -6.02 -19.61
N GLU A 309 10.18 -7.14 -20.15
CA GLU A 309 10.90 -7.89 -21.18
C GLU A 309 10.77 -7.21 -22.55
N ILE A 310 11.75 -7.44 -23.42
CA ILE A 310 11.73 -6.90 -24.79
C ILE A 310 10.67 -7.64 -25.61
N GLN A 311 9.66 -6.91 -26.03
CA GLN A 311 8.57 -7.39 -26.88
C GLN A 311 8.93 -7.18 -28.35
N LYS A 312 8.85 -8.25 -29.17
CA LYS A 312 9.33 -8.23 -30.55
C LYS A 312 8.16 -8.14 -31.52
N VAL A 313 8.25 -7.19 -32.46
CA VAL A 313 7.32 -7.01 -33.57
C VAL A 313 8.07 -7.12 -34.88
N VAL A 314 7.57 -7.90 -35.82
CA VAL A 314 8.22 -8.09 -37.14
C VAL A 314 7.24 -7.75 -38.25
N MET A 315 7.64 -6.84 -39.14
CA MET A 315 6.95 -6.55 -40.38
C MET A 315 7.80 -7.05 -41.57
N LYS A 316 7.19 -7.81 -42.46
CA LYS A 316 7.88 -8.45 -43.60
C LYS A 316 7.43 -7.89 -44.92
N ASP A 317 8.39 -7.65 -45.82
CA ASP A 317 8.12 -7.25 -47.22
C ASP A 317 8.32 -8.37 -48.18
N GLU A 318 7.47 -8.35 -49.22
CA GLU A 318 7.61 -9.20 -50.39
C GLU A 318 8.30 -8.40 -51.52
N VAL A 319 9.15 -9.08 -52.31
CA VAL A 319 9.81 -8.51 -53.46
C VAL A 319 8.77 -8.20 -54.56
N LYS A 320 8.86 -7.04 -55.19
CA LYS A 320 8.04 -6.73 -56.34
C LYS A 320 8.28 -7.75 -57.45
N PRO A 321 7.21 -8.27 -58.10
CA PRO A 321 7.37 -9.10 -59.27
C PRO A 321 8.13 -8.35 -60.36
N GLU A 322 9.16 -8.96 -60.98
CA GLU A 322 9.81 -8.40 -62.14
C GLU A 322 8.77 -8.24 -63.27
N GLU A 323 8.59 -7.00 -63.75
CA GLU A 323 7.82 -6.79 -64.97
C GLU A 323 8.58 -7.45 -66.10
N THR A 324 8.08 -8.57 -66.62
CA THR A 324 8.62 -9.19 -67.84
C THR A 324 8.45 -8.19 -68.95
N PRO A 325 9.52 -7.72 -69.64
CA PRO A 325 9.38 -6.78 -70.74
C PRO A 325 8.49 -7.41 -71.82
N THR A 326 7.34 -6.80 -72.07
CA THR A 326 6.46 -7.17 -73.19
C THR A 326 7.25 -6.93 -74.47
N SER A 327 7.70 -8.02 -75.13
CA SER A 327 8.33 -8.01 -76.40
C SER A 327 7.35 -7.41 -77.41
N GLU A 328 7.55 -6.16 -77.77
CA GLU A 328 6.86 -5.58 -78.95
C GLU A 328 7.34 -6.31 -80.23
N THR A 329 6.47 -7.16 -80.77
CA THR A 329 6.65 -7.76 -82.11
C THR A 329 6.30 -6.71 -83.19
N PRO A 330 7.14 -6.44 -84.20
CA PRO A 330 6.87 -5.45 -85.18
C PRO A 330 5.66 -5.87 -86.07
N SER A 331 4.73 -4.90 -86.25
CA SER A 331 3.60 -4.99 -87.11
C SER A 331 4.04 -5.20 -88.55
N THR A 332 3.65 -6.30 -89.18
CA THR A 332 3.61 -6.46 -90.61
C THR A 332 2.14 -6.54 -91.10
N GLN A 333 1.71 -5.56 -91.87
CA GLN A 333 0.44 -5.55 -92.55
C GLN A 333 0.37 -6.69 -93.55
N VAL A 334 -0.72 -7.44 -93.65
CA VAL A 334 -1.26 -8.01 -94.88
C VAL A 334 -2.79 -8.25 -94.76
N THR A 335 -3.49 -7.72 -95.68
CA THR A 335 -4.83 -7.70 -96.23
C THR A 335 -5.74 -8.92 -96.09
N ASP A 336 -7.04 -8.59 -95.96
CA ASP A 336 -8.31 -9.14 -96.49
C ASP A 336 -8.72 -10.65 -96.32
N THR A 337 -9.76 -10.79 -95.50
CA THR A 337 -11.08 -11.53 -95.56
C THR A 337 -11.15 -12.97 -96.12
N PRO A 338 -12.15 -13.83 -95.81
CA PRO A 338 -13.51 -13.54 -95.26
C PRO A 338 -14.03 -14.41 -94.09
N LYS A 339 -15.23 -13.99 -93.60
CA LYS A 339 -16.14 -14.59 -92.61
C LYS A 339 -16.47 -16.02 -92.82
N THR A 340 -16.55 -16.81 -91.80
CA THR A 340 -17.61 -17.76 -91.43
C THR A 340 -17.77 -17.88 -89.93
N GLY A 341 -18.99 -17.76 -89.47
CA GLY A 341 -19.35 -17.79 -88.05
C GLY A 341 -19.34 -19.18 -87.43
N ASP A 342 -19.16 -19.23 -86.15
CA ASP A 342 -19.90 -20.12 -85.27
C ASP A 342 -19.90 -19.61 -83.86
N ASP A 343 -21.11 -19.41 -83.31
CA ASP A 343 -21.36 -19.04 -81.91
C ASP A 343 -21.25 -20.27 -81.05
N THR A 344 -20.29 -20.30 -80.13
CA THR A 344 -20.39 -21.18 -78.94
C THR A 344 -19.89 -20.49 -77.68
N HIS A 345 -20.82 -20.31 -76.77
CA HIS A 345 -20.68 -19.78 -75.44
C HIS A 345 -19.59 -20.50 -74.62
N MET A 346 -18.49 -19.79 -74.34
CA MET A 346 -17.44 -20.25 -73.43
C MET A 346 -17.21 -19.28 -72.30
N LEU A 347 -18.30 -18.90 -71.65
CA LEU A 347 -18.27 -18.01 -70.46
C LEU A 347 -18.89 -18.62 -69.20
N ILE A 348 -19.00 -19.97 -69.11
CA ILE A 348 -19.67 -20.65 -67.99
C ILE A 348 -18.69 -21.47 -67.09
N TRP A 349 -17.42 -21.60 -67.46
CA TRP A 349 -16.51 -22.48 -66.69
C TRP A 349 -15.48 -21.82 -65.77
N ILE A 350 -15.53 -20.49 -65.55
CA ILE A 350 -14.60 -19.76 -64.65
C ILE A 350 -15.22 -19.44 -63.28
N LEU A 351 -16.52 -19.74 -63.03
CA LEU A 351 -17.19 -19.39 -61.78
C LEU A 351 -17.41 -20.57 -60.81
N LEU A 352 -16.75 -21.71 -61.02
CA LEU A 352 -16.92 -22.91 -60.18
C LEU A 352 -15.65 -23.38 -59.40
N ALA A 353 -14.58 -22.54 -59.34
CA ALA A 353 -13.35 -22.90 -58.62
C ALA A 353 -13.08 -22.08 -57.31
N ILE A 354 -14.04 -21.26 -56.84
CA ILE A 354 -13.87 -20.45 -55.59
C ILE A 354 -14.84 -20.83 -54.46
N ALA A 355 -15.48 -21.98 -54.54
CA ALA A 355 -16.37 -22.45 -53.48
C ALA A 355 -15.94 -23.83 -52.94
N GLY A 356 -14.79 -23.87 -52.25
CA GLY A 356 -14.33 -25.14 -51.71
C GLY A 356 -13.14 -25.10 -50.76
N MET A 357 -13.05 -24.12 -49.85
CA MET A 357 -12.20 -24.26 -48.64
C MET A 357 -12.67 -23.30 -47.53
N ALA A 358 -13.85 -23.58 -47.04
CA ALA A 358 -14.27 -23.06 -45.73
C ALA A 358 -14.97 -24.20 -45.00
N GLY A 359 -14.26 -24.85 -44.12
CA GLY A 359 -14.88 -25.91 -43.28
C GLY A 359 -13.85 -26.80 -42.64
N SER A 360 -13.44 -26.47 -41.45
CA SER A 360 -13.10 -27.39 -40.37
C SER A 360 -11.96 -26.86 -39.50
N VAL A 361 -12.29 -26.14 -38.47
CA VAL A 361 -11.79 -26.39 -37.12
C VAL A 361 -12.81 -25.81 -36.14
N SER A 362 -13.69 -26.66 -35.68
CA SER A 362 -14.48 -26.42 -34.48
C SER A 362 -14.24 -27.56 -33.51
N ALA A 363 -14.14 -27.21 -32.25
CA ALA A 363 -14.26 -28.08 -31.08
C ALA A 363 -13.03 -28.83 -30.59
N VAL A 364 -12.39 -28.22 -29.58
CA VAL A 364 -12.19 -28.91 -28.27
C VAL A 364 -12.28 -27.87 -27.17
N TRP A 365 -13.47 -27.71 -26.65
CA TRP A 365 -13.73 -27.13 -25.32
C TRP A 365 -14.61 -28.12 -24.62
N ILE A 366 -14.21 -28.76 -23.54
CA ILE A 366 -15.07 -29.22 -22.43
C ILE A 366 -14.21 -29.90 -21.36
N ALA A 367 -14.33 -29.34 -20.16
CA ALA A 367 -14.29 -29.97 -18.85
C ALA A 367 -12.97 -30.30 -18.16
N LYS A 368 -12.65 -29.47 -17.16
CA LYS A 368 -12.45 -30.04 -15.83
C LYS A 368 -12.86 -29.04 -14.73
N LYS A 369 -14.09 -29.26 -14.27
CA LYS A 369 -14.58 -28.76 -12.98
C LYS A 369 -14.53 -29.94 -12.01
N ARG A 370 -14.16 -29.68 -10.74
CA ARG A 370 -14.20 -30.53 -9.53
C ARG A 370 -12.94 -31.33 -9.19
N LYS A 371 -12.17 -30.82 -8.25
CA LYS A 371 -12.18 -31.22 -6.83
C LYS A 371 -11.63 -30.12 -5.99
#